data_35dc8e05ef63cf8c1e53c258449b2ed8
#
_entry.id   35dc8e05ef63cf8c1e53c258449b2ed8
#
_cell.length_a   1.000
_cell.length_b   1.000
_cell.length_c   1.000
_cell.angle_alpha   90.00
_cell.angle_beta   90.00
_cell.angle_gamma   90.00
#
_symmetry.space_group_name_H-M   'P 1'
#
loop_
_entity.id
_entity.type
_entity.pdbx_description
1 polymer ?
#
loop_
_entity_poly.entity_id
_entity_poly.type
_entity_poly.pdbx_seq_one_letter_code
_entity_poly.pdbx_strand_id
1 'polypeptide(L)'
;MPAPTLREHHVTLQSQIPANLNITVTLPVREYDGTKPNQAHKPVLMLHGRSVPALAAFDLAPVPGGSATRYSWAQELADDGYDVFLMDLQGSGRSPRPRMDEPCNANPAQQQVLVTNPLQQPCPPPPPYPHQLGNSESEWAELDTVVKFIRGLPGRNKPIRCIGYSLGAAIMGSYVLQHPDNVESLLLLAPVFPPKGRWSGNPAAPFGRPAEAQTLPVSTPALTWGFPMLVGTKTGFSTGLDGNPALREPDIVDLAWEACMENDPLGSKWGPEVAPGEYEGILRYRNTYWWGWNNQTVPHENPVGTRILGEQVPVLIIYGEQDRAANSPATFPDPIRFSVPALYTAVKGTRKLMFCLAGAGHSLVWERTAKTVHHMSKQWFKNGKVEGLSSGSYFRDPDGELIPLP
;
A
#
# COMPACT_ATOMS: atom_id res chain seq x y z
N MET A 1 -20.01 18.62 -14.02
CA MET A 1 -19.31 17.77 -15.01
C MET A 1 -19.96 16.41 -14.97
N PRO A 2 -19.98 15.62 -16.05
CA PRO A 2 -20.44 14.24 -15.95
C PRO A 2 -19.55 13.48 -14.98
N ALA A 3 -20.15 12.57 -14.20
CA ALA A 3 -19.37 11.72 -13.29
C ALA A 3 -18.37 10.84 -14.06
N PRO A 4 -17.23 10.50 -13.45
CA PRO A 4 -16.28 9.56 -14.04
C PRO A 4 -16.94 8.23 -14.38
N THR A 5 -16.52 7.61 -15.48
CA THR A 5 -17.04 6.29 -15.85
C THR A 5 -16.35 5.22 -15.04
N LEU A 6 -17.12 4.45 -14.28
CA LEU A 6 -16.62 3.31 -13.51
C LEU A 6 -16.53 2.07 -14.40
N ARG A 7 -15.38 1.40 -14.38
CA ARG A 7 -15.16 0.09 -15.04
C ARG A 7 -14.47 -0.89 -14.08
N GLU A 8 -14.79 -2.15 -14.22
CA GLU A 8 -14.08 -3.25 -13.56
C GLU A 8 -13.34 -4.06 -14.62
N HIS A 9 -12.05 -4.20 -14.45
CA HIS A 9 -11.19 -5.01 -15.29
C HIS A 9 -10.76 -6.28 -14.56
N HIS A 10 -10.48 -7.33 -15.32
CA HIS A 10 -10.02 -8.61 -14.83
C HIS A 10 -8.67 -8.93 -15.46
N VAL A 11 -7.59 -8.68 -14.73
CA VAL A 11 -6.21 -8.85 -15.22
C VAL A 11 -5.70 -10.23 -14.80
N THR A 12 -5.53 -11.10 -15.80
CA THR A 12 -5.08 -12.48 -15.58
C THR A 12 -3.57 -12.59 -15.65
N LEU A 13 -2.98 -13.33 -14.72
CA LEU A 13 -1.55 -13.63 -14.68
C LEU A 13 -1.28 -15.04 -14.15
N GLN A 14 -0.07 -15.54 -14.43
CA GLN A 14 0.47 -16.72 -13.76
C GLN A 14 1.08 -16.27 -12.43
N SER A 15 0.61 -16.83 -11.32
CA SER A 15 1.10 -16.47 -9.98
C SER A 15 2.59 -16.77 -9.86
N GLN A 16 3.33 -15.80 -9.33
CA GLN A 16 4.75 -15.94 -8.97
C GLN A 16 4.94 -16.21 -7.47
N ILE A 17 3.85 -16.36 -6.73
CA ILE A 17 3.89 -16.75 -5.33
C ILE A 17 4.38 -18.19 -5.26
N PRO A 18 5.45 -18.51 -4.50
CA PRO A 18 6.06 -19.85 -4.51
C PRO A 18 5.07 -21.01 -4.28
N ALA A 19 4.11 -20.80 -3.38
CA ALA A 19 3.07 -21.79 -3.09
C ALA A 19 2.06 -22.00 -4.22
N ASN A 20 1.94 -21.06 -5.11
CA ASN A 20 0.94 -21.03 -6.17
C ASN A 20 1.59 -20.84 -7.54
N LEU A 21 2.87 -21.19 -7.65
CA LEU A 21 3.61 -21.00 -8.88
C LEU A 21 2.88 -21.62 -10.06
N ASN A 22 2.73 -20.81 -11.12
CA ASN A 22 2.02 -21.17 -12.36
C ASN A 22 0.50 -21.39 -12.22
N ILE A 23 -0.10 -21.17 -11.05
CA ILE A 23 -1.56 -21.08 -10.96
C ILE A 23 -2.03 -19.81 -11.65
N THR A 24 -2.99 -19.94 -12.54
CA THR A 24 -3.63 -18.77 -13.16
C THR A 24 -4.52 -18.07 -12.13
N VAL A 25 -4.29 -16.80 -11.92
CA VAL A 25 -5.10 -15.94 -11.04
C VAL A 25 -5.58 -14.72 -11.81
N THR A 26 -6.69 -14.15 -11.38
CA THR A 26 -7.28 -12.95 -11.98
C THR A 26 -7.41 -11.88 -10.91
N LEU A 27 -6.75 -10.74 -11.11
CA LEU A 27 -6.83 -9.59 -10.25
C LEU A 27 -7.94 -8.65 -10.72
N PRO A 28 -8.92 -8.31 -9.88
CA PRO A 28 -9.86 -7.24 -10.18
C PRO A 28 -9.13 -5.89 -10.09
N VAL A 29 -9.31 -5.06 -11.12
CA VAL A 29 -8.76 -3.71 -11.18
C VAL A 29 -9.90 -2.76 -11.48
N ARG A 30 -10.18 -1.85 -10.55
CA ARG A 30 -11.21 -0.82 -10.74
C ARG A 30 -10.62 0.38 -11.45
N GLU A 31 -11.31 0.88 -12.46
CA GLU A 31 -10.98 2.12 -13.18
C GLU A 31 -12.07 3.16 -12.96
N TYR A 32 -11.66 4.37 -12.59
CA TYR A 32 -12.44 5.60 -12.72
C TYR A 32 -11.89 6.37 -13.93
N ASP A 33 -12.56 6.28 -15.07
CA ASP A 33 -12.19 7.02 -16.29
C ASP A 33 -12.71 8.45 -16.19
N GLY A 34 -11.81 9.36 -15.80
CA GLY A 34 -12.07 10.79 -15.71
C GLY A 34 -11.67 11.57 -16.96
N THR A 35 -11.20 10.90 -18.01
CA THR A 35 -10.75 11.56 -19.25
C THR A 35 -11.90 12.32 -19.89
N LYS A 36 -11.70 13.62 -20.09
CA LYS A 36 -12.67 14.49 -20.76
C LYS A 36 -12.63 14.28 -22.27
N PRO A 37 -13.75 14.48 -22.98
CA PRO A 37 -13.78 14.38 -24.43
C PRO A 37 -12.65 15.17 -25.09
N ASN A 38 -11.97 14.56 -26.05
CA ASN A 38 -10.84 15.12 -26.81
C ASN A 38 -9.58 15.42 -25.97
N GLN A 39 -9.46 14.86 -24.78
CA GLN A 39 -8.23 14.94 -23.99
C GLN A 39 -7.46 13.60 -24.03
N ALA A 40 -6.15 13.69 -23.86
CA ALA A 40 -5.32 12.50 -23.70
C ALA A 40 -5.58 11.84 -22.34
N HIS A 41 -5.59 10.51 -22.31
CA HIS A 41 -5.64 9.74 -21.10
C HIS A 41 -4.44 10.02 -20.19
N LYS A 42 -4.67 10.08 -18.88
CA LYS A 42 -3.68 10.33 -17.84
C LYS A 42 -3.79 9.26 -16.75
N PRO A 43 -3.29 8.05 -17.03
CA PRO A 43 -3.45 6.94 -16.08
C PRO A 43 -2.67 7.19 -14.79
N VAL A 44 -3.34 6.86 -13.67
CA VAL A 44 -2.79 6.85 -12.31
C VAL A 44 -3.08 5.48 -11.70
N LEU A 45 -2.06 4.74 -11.30
CA LEU A 45 -2.22 3.48 -10.58
C LEU A 45 -1.97 3.71 -9.09
N MET A 46 -2.90 3.25 -8.25
CA MET A 46 -2.82 3.34 -6.79
C MET A 46 -2.66 1.96 -6.17
N LEU A 47 -1.63 1.78 -5.36
CA LEU A 47 -1.31 0.53 -4.67
C LEU A 47 -1.45 0.70 -3.16
N HIS A 48 -2.30 -0.15 -2.56
CA HIS A 48 -2.64 -0.15 -1.15
C HIS A 48 -1.47 -0.53 -0.23
N GLY A 49 -1.63 -0.23 1.07
CA GLY A 49 -0.73 -0.67 2.13
C GLY A 49 -0.87 -2.17 2.46
N ARG A 50 -0.14 -2.63 3.46
CA ARG A 50 -0.05 -4.05 3.82
C ARG A 50 -1.38 -4.72 4.15
N SER A 51 -2.25 -4.04 4.89
CA SER A 51 -3.41 -4.66 5.53
C SER A 51 -4.77 -4.09 5.11
N VAL A 52 -4.78 -3.15 4.18
CA VAL A 52 -6.01 -2.44 3.81
C VAL A 52 -6.27 -2.60 2.32
N PRO A 53 -7.48 -3.05 1.93
CA PRO A 53 -7.88 -3.10 0.52
C PRO A 53 -7.80 -1.74 -0.17
N ALA A 54 -7.50 -1.73 -1.45
CA ALA A 54 -7.37 -0.50 -2.23
C ALA A 54 -8.63 0.36 -2.19
N LEU A 55 -9.82 -0.24 -2.23
CA LEU A 55 -11.08 0.50 -2.17
C LEU A 55 -11.28 1.17 -0.81
N ALA A 56 -11.00 0.48 0.28
CA ALA A 56 -11.09 1.06 1.62
C ALA A 56 -10.07 2.20 1.82
N ALA A 57 -8.87 2.09 1.22
CA ALA A 57 -7.83 3.10 1.35
C ALA A 57 -8.06 4.34 0.46
N PHE A 58 -8.52 4.15 -0.78
CA PHE A 58 -8.48 5.19 -1.81
C PHE A 58 -9.84 5.60 -2.36
N ASP A 59 -10.87 4.83 -2.04
CA ASP A 59 -12.24 5.05 -2.51
C ASP A 59 -13.24 4.73 -1.41
N LEU A 60 -12.99 5.29 -0.22
CA LEU A 60 -13.93 5.10 0.87
C LEU A 60 -15.26 5.74 0.47
N ALA A 61 -16.22 4.86 0.13
CA ALA A 61 -17.51 5.24 -0.42
C ALA A 61 -18.37 5.97 0.59
N PRO A 62 -19.29 6.83 0.11
CA PRO A 62 -20.23 7.49 0.98
C PRO A 62 -21.15 6.51 1.71
N VAL A 63 -21.29 6.73 3.01
CA VAL A 63 -22.46 6.25 3.72
C VAL A 63 -23.62 7.18 3.40
N PRO A 64 -24.84 6.65 3.15
CA PRO A 64 -26.00 7.48 2.92
C PRO A 64 -26.18 8.53 4.03
N GLY A 65 -26.12 9.82 3.66
CA GLY A 65 -26.25 10.94 4.60
C GLY A 65 -24.93 11.58 5.10
N GLY A 66 -23.76 10.99 4.78
CA GLY A 66 -22.45 11.55 5.12
C GLY A 66 -21.83 12.42 4.01
N SER A 67 -20.84 13.25 4.36
CA SER A 67 -20.05 14.03 3.38
C SER A 67 -18.94 13.17 2.74
N ALA A 68 -19.30 12.09 2.20
CA ALA A 68 -18.49 10.91 2.00
C ALA A 68 -17.60 10.88 0.76
N THR A 69 -17.86 11.69 -0.27
CA THR A 69 -16.91 11.95 -1.36
C THR A 69 -15.59 12.53 -0.85
N ARG A 70 -15.56 12.95 0.42
CA ARG A 70 -14.41 13.54 1.08
C ARG A 70 -13.20 12.61 1.19
N TYR A 71 -13.39 11.30 1.27
CA TYR A 71 -12.35 10.29 1.46
C TYR A 71 -12.09 9.43 0.22
N SER A 72 -12.79 9.69 -0.89
CA SER A 72 -12.48 9.05 -2.17
C SER A 72 -11.42 9.84 -2.92
N TRP A 73 -10.16 9.48 -2.71
CA TRP A 73 -9.04 10.06 -3.46
C TRP A 73 -9.11 9.70 -4.94
N ALA A 74 -9.56 8.49 -5.25
CA ALA A 74 -9.71 8.02 -6.62
C ALA A 74 -10.69 8.88 -7.42
N GLN A 75 -11.88 9.17 -6.86
CA GLN A 75 -12.87 10.02 -7.50
C GLN A 75 -12.40 11.47 -7.61
N GLU A 76 -11.73 12.00 -6.59
CA GLU A 76 -11.14 13.34 -6.62
C GLU A 76 -10.13 13.53 -7.75
N LEU A 77 -9.31 12.53 -8.03
CA LEU A 77 -8.40 12.58 -9.18
C LEU A 77 -9.13 12.40 -10.51
N ALA A 78 -10.13 11.51 -10.54
CA ALA A 78 -10.91 11.28 -11.76
C ALA A 78 -11.73 12.52 -12.14
N ASP A 79 -12.30 13.23 -11.18
CA ASP A 79 -12.99 14.52 -11.42
C ASP A 79 -12.04 15.58 -12.00
N ASP A 80 -10.74 15.51 -11.68
CA ASP A 80 -9.70 16.37 -12.23
C ASP A 80 -9.18 15.89 -13.61
N GLY A 81 -9.76 14.83 -14.17
CA GLY A 81 -9.51 14.33 -15.53
C GLY A 81 -8.41 13.28 -15.63
N TYR A 82 -8.15 12.53 -14.57
CA TYR A 82 -7.27 11.37 -14.58
C TYR A 82 -8.05 10.08 -14.75
N ASP A 83 -7.41 9.06 -15.33
CA ASP A 83 -7.92 7.68 -15.32
C ASP A 83 -7.28 6.96 -14.14
N VAL A 84 -8.05 6.72 -13.09
CA VAL A 84 -7.52 6.19 -11.83
C VAL A 84 -7.80 4.70 -11.73
N PHE A 85 -6.75 3.92 -11.55
CA PHE A 85 -6.78 2.48 -11.42
C PHE A 85 -6.45 2.07 -9.98
N LEU A 86 -7.32 1.27 -9.37
CA LEU A 86 -7.15 0.68 -8.05
C LEU A 86 -6.95 -0.82 -8.19
N MET A 87 -5.88 -1.35 -7.60
CA MET A 87 -5.61 -2.79 -7.59
C MET A 87 -5.40 -3.31 -6.18
N ASP A 88 -5.80 -4.55 -5.94
CA ASP A 88 -5.42 -5.33 -4.78
C ASP A 88 -4.43 -6.42 -5.21
N LEU A 89 -3.34 -6.56 -4.46
CA LEU A 89 -2.42 -7.70 -4.62
C LEU A 89 -3.09 -9.01 -4.21
N GLN A 90 -2.66 -10.14 -4.76
CA GLN A 90 -3.12 -11.45 -4.32
C GLN A 90 -3.07 -11.55 -2.78
N GLY A 91 -4.13 -12.06 -2.18
CA GLY A 91 -4.25 -12.16 -0.73
C GLY A 91 -4.76 -10.90 -0.03
N SER A 92 -5.13 -9.87 -0.77
CA SER A 92 -5.68 -8.61 -0.25
C SER A 92 -6.97 -8.24 -0.97
N GLY A 93 -7.84 -7.52 -0.30
CA GLY A 93 -9.06 -6.94 -0.86
C GLY A 93 -9.91 -7.97 -1.62
N ARG A 94 -10.27 -7.65 -2.85
CA ARG A 94 -11.07 -8.51 -3.74
C ARG A 94 -10.23 -9.50 -4.54
N SER A 95 -8.90 -9.42 -4.46
CA SER A 95 -8.01 -10.33 -5.17
C SER A 95 -8.04 -11.75 -4.60
N PRO A 96 -7.74 -12.78 -5.41
CA PRO A 96 -7.71 -14.16 -4.96
C PRO A 96 -6.79 -14.35 -3.73
N ARG A 97 -7.22 -15.23 -2.83
CA ARG A 97 -6.47 -15.59 -1.62
C ARG A 97 -6.10 -17.07 -1.62
N PRO A 98 -5.29 -17.53 -2.57
CA PRO A 98 -4.93 -18.94 -2.63
C PRO A 98 -4.24 -19.35 -1.34
N ARG A 99 -4.70 -20.45 -0.73
CA ARG A 99 -4.25 -21.01 0.56
C ARG A 99 -4.48 -20.13 1.80
N MET A 100 -5.05 -18.93 1.65
CA MET A 100 -5.36 -18.04 2.78
C MET A 100 -6.79 -18.20 3.31
N ASP A 101 -7.62 -18.99 2.67
CA ASP A 101 -9.01 -19.20 3.08
C ASP A 101 -9.15 -20.34 4.13
N GLU A 102 -8.07 -21.05 4.41
CA GLU A 102 -8.00 -22.02 5.48
C GLU A 102 -7.63 -21.34 6.81
N PRO A 103 -8.52 -21.27 7.82
CA PRO A 103 -8.29 -20.51 9.05
C PRO A 103 -7.07 -21.02 9.85
N CYS A 104 -6.72 -22.29 9.72
CA CYS A 104 -5.52 -22.84 10.36
C CYS A 104 -4.19 -22.35 9.75
N ASN A 105 -4.24 -21.66 8.60
CA ASN A 105 -3.07 -20.98 8.03
C ASN A 105 -2.89 -19.56 8.57
N ALA A 106 -3.80 -19.08 9.42
CA ALA A 106 -3.61 -17.84 10.14
C ALA A 106 -2.43 -17.93 11.10
N ASN A 107 -1.78 -16.80 11.34
CA ASN A 107 -0.71 -16.71 12.33
C ASN A 107 -1.20 -17.25 13.68
N PRO A 108 -0.56 -18.27 14.26
CA PRO A 108 -0.99 -18.89 15.51
C PRO A 108 -1.20 -17.91 16.67
N ALA A 109 -0.36 -16.86 16.75
CA ALA A 109 -0.50 -15.82 17.76
C ALA A 109 -1.81 -15.00 17.62
N GLN A 110 -2.44 -15.08 16.47
CA GLN A 110 -3.68 -14.35 16.16
C GLN A 110 -4.91 -15.25 16.06
N GLN A 111 -4.74 -16.58 16.09
CA GLN A 111 -5.87 -17.53 15.92
C GLN A 111 -6.95 -17.41 17.00
N GLN A 112 -6.62 -16.85 18.17
CA GLN A 112 -7.62 -16.63 19.22
C GLN A 112 -8.79 -15.73 18.79
N VAL A 113 -8.56 -14.80 17.83
CA VAL A 113 -9.64 -13.95 17.31
C VAL A 113 -10.59 -14.72 16.39
N LEU A 114 -10.23 -15.94 15.99
CA LEU A 114 -11.03 -16.84 15.16
C LEU A 114 -11.83 -17.88 15.99
N VAL A 115 -11.66 -17.90 17.29
CA VAL A 115 -12.41 -18.76 18.21
C VAL A 115 -13.57 -17.93 18.78
N THR A 116 -14.80 -18.40 18.66
CA THR A 116 -15.29 -19.71 18.22
C THR A 116 -15.69 -19.83 16.74
N ASN A 117 -15.39 -18.83 15.93
CA ASN A 117 -15.82 -18.79 14.54
C ASN A 117 -14.69 -18.24 13.64
N PRO A 118 -14.17 -18.99 12.65
CA PRO A 118 -14.62 -20.33 12.21
C PRO A 118 -13.98 -21.49 12.98
N LEU A 119 -13.11 -21.25 13.93
CA LEU A 119 -12.42 -22.28 14.70
C LEU A 119 -13.14 -22.55 16.03
N GLN A 120 -13.27 -23.82 16.41
CA GLN A 120 -13.74 -24.19 17.75
C GLN A 120 -12.63 -24.02 18.80
N GLN A 121 -11.38 -24.17 18.38
CA GLN A 121 -10.16 -23.97 19.16
C GLN A 121 -9.01 -23.63 18.24
N PRO A 122 -7.91 -23.04 18.73
CA PRO A 122 -6.70 -22.83 17.92
C PRO A 122 -6.20 -24.14 17.31
N CYS A 123 -5.70 -24.05 16.09
CA CYS A 123 -5.22 -25.21 15.36
C CYS A 123 -3.90 -25.73 15.94
N PRO A 124 -3.73 -27.04 16.05
CA PRO A 124 -2.46 -27.61 16.46
C PRO A 124 -1.37 -27.35 15.41
N PRO A 125 -0.11 -27.19 15.83
CA PRO A 125 1.01 -27.11 14.89
C PRO A 125 1.32 -28.49 14.26
N PRO A 126 1.89 -28.54 13.05
CA PRO A 126 2.15 -27.42 12.15
C PRO A 126 0.87 -26.96 11.44
N PRO A 127 0.79 -25.69 10.99
CA PRO A 127 -0.33 -25.26 10.17
C PRO A 127 -0.34 -26.03 8.83
N PRO A 128 -1.50 -26.15 8.16
CA PRO A 128 -1.60 -26.84 6.86
C PRO A 128 -0.66 -26.28 5.80
N TYR A 129 -0.37 -24.97 5.87
CA TYR A 129 0.60 -24.32 5.02
C TYR A 129 1.47 -23.34 5.83
N PRO A 130 2.66 -23.77 6.31
CA PRO A 130 3.49 -22.98 7.23
C PRO A 130 4.39 -21.94 6.54
N HIS A 131 4.40 -21.87 5.21
CA HIS A 131 5.30 -20.99 4.47
C HIS A 131 4.69 -19.63 4.20
N GLN A 132 5.55 -18.62 3.94
CA GLN A 132 5.07 -17.34 3.47
C GLN A 132 4.35 -17.48 2.13
N LEU A 133 3.30 -16.68 1.94
CA LEU A 133 2.51 -16.72 0.71
C LEU A 133 2.95 -15.68 -0.31
N GLY A 134 3.64 -14.61 0.10
CA GLY A 134 4.08 -13.56 -0.80
C GLY A 134 5.47 -13.02 -0.47
N ASN A 135 6.09 -12.45 -1.47
CA ASN A 135 7.36 -11.76 -1.38
C ASN A 135 7.44 -10.63 -2.42
N SER A 136 8.47 -9.80 -2.32
CA SER A 136 8.64 -8.66 -3.22
C SER A 136 8.65 -9.04 -4.70
N GLU A 137 9.26 -10.18 -5.08
CA GLU A 137 9.28 -10.63 -6.48
C GLU A 137 7.87 -10.88 -7.00
N SER A 138 7.04 -11.58 -6.21
CA SER A 138 5.66 -11.87 -6.60
C SER A 138 4.82 -10.59 -6.68
N GLU A 139 5.05 -9.64 -5.78
CA GLU A 139 4.35 -8.36 -5.77
C GLU A 139 4.73 -7.48 -6.97
N TRP A 140 6.02 -7.44 -7.33
CA TRP A 140 6.47 -6.72 -8.52
C TRP A 140 5.92 -7.35 -9.81
N ALA A 141 5.83 -8.67 -9.89
CA ALA A 141 5.25 -9.36 -11.04
C ALA A 141 3.75 -9.06 -11.21
N GLU A 142 3.01 -9.03 -10.10
CA GLU A 142 1.60 -8.63 -10.09
C GLU A 142 1.44 -7.18 -10.56
N LEU A 143 2.24 -6.28 -10.00
CA LEU A 143 2.24 -4.85 -10.34
C LEU A 143 2.62 -4.62 -11.81
N ASP A 144 3.68 -5.25 -12.30
CA ASP A 144 4.12 -5.13 -13.69
C ASP A 144 3.06 -5.61 -14.68
N THR A 145 2.36 -6.69 -14.33
CA THR A 145 1.26 -7.20 -15.16
C THR A 145 0.12 -6.18 -15.28
N VAL A 146 -0.25 -5.54 -14.17
CA VAL A 146 -1.29 -4.51 -14.17
C VAL A 146 -0.81 -3.24 -14.89
N VAL A 147 0.43 -2.80 -14.72
CA VAL A 147 0.99 -1.66 -15.45
C VAL A 147 1.00 -1.91 -16.96
N LYS A 148 1.43 -3.09 -17.39
CA LYS A 148 1.38 -3.48 -18.81
C LYS A 148 -0.04 -3.53 -19.35
N PHE A 149 -0.99 -4.05 -18.58
CA PHE A 149 -2.40 -4.03 -18.92
C PHE A 149 -2.90 -2.60 -19.14
N ILE A 150 -2.68 -1.69 -18.19
CA ILE A 150 -3.11 -0.29 -18.31
C ILE A 150 -2.51 0.37 -19.55
N ARG A 151 -1.21 0.19 -19.78
CA ARG A 151 -0.51 0.75 -20.94
C ARG A 151 -0.94 0.11 -22.26
N GLY A 152 -1.52 -1.07 -22.23
CA GLY A 152 -2.12 -1.75 -23.39
C GLY A 152 -3.53 -1.26 -23.73
N LEU A 153 -4.19 -0.52 -22.85
CA LEU A 153 -5.51 0.04 -23.14
C LEU A 153 -5.43 1.14 -24.21
N PRO A 154 -6.48 1.31 -25.04
CA PRO A 154 -6.49 2.33 -26.07
C PRO A 154 -6.18 3.74 -25.53
N GLY A 155 -5.20 4.40 -26.17
CA GLY A 155 -4.79 5.77 -25.81
C GLY A 155 -3.92 5.89 -24.53
N ARG A 156 -3.53 4.78 -23.88
CA ARG A 156 -2.77 4.76 -22.60
C ARG A 156 -1.35 4.21 -22.72
N ASN A 157 -0.74 4.25 -23.89
CA ASN A 157 0.57 3.68 -24.16
C ASN A 157 1.78 4.46 -23.57
N LYS A 158 1.52 5.59 -22.91
CA LYS A 158 2.56 6.42 -22.27
C LYS A 158 2.89 5.88 -20.87
N PRO A 159 4.04 6.31 -20.28
CA PRO A 159 4.30 6.08 -18.86
C PRO A 159 3.15 6.58 -17.98
N ILE A 160 2.87 5.84 -16.90
CA ILE A 160 1.76 6.12 -16.00
C ILE A 160 2.23 6.85 -14.74
N ARG A 161 1.32 7.50 -14.03
CA ARG A 161 1.55 8.02 -12.69
C ARG A 161 1.29 6.95 -11.66
N CYS A 162 2.06 6.95 -10.58
CA CYS A 162 1.94 5.94 -9.55
C CYS A 162 1.76 6.56 -8.17
N ILE A 163 0.89 5.97 -7.37
CA ILE A 163 0.72 6.25 -5.95
C ILE A 163 0.92 4.95 -5.18
N GLY A 164 1.84 4.95 -4.22
CA GLY A 164 2.01 3.84 -3.29
C GLY A 164 1.78 4.29 -1.85
N TYR A 165 1.02 3.51 -1.07
CA TYR A 165 0.74 3.80 0.33
C TYR A 165 1.43 2.78 1.23
N SER A 166 2.13 3.24 2.28
CA SER A 166 2.74 2.39 3.30
C SER A 166 3.69 1.33 2.69
N LEU A 167 3.41 0.03 2.86
CA LEU A 167 4.13 -1.05 2.18
C LEU A 167 3.96 -0.98 0.65
N GLY A 168 2.80 -0.56 0.17
CA GLY A 168 2.59 -0.32 -1.26
C GLY A 168 3.54 0.75 -1.83
N ALA A 169 3.98 1.70 -1.01
CA ALA A 169 5.01 2.66 -1.39
C ALA A 169 6.38 2.00 -1.56
N ALA A 170 6.75 1.04 -0.70
CA ALA A 170 7.98 0.28 -0.83
C ALA A 170 7.98 -0.61 -2.10
N ILE A 171 6.86 -1.28 -2.35
CA ILE A 171 6.66 -2.12 -3.54
C ILE A 171 6.75 -1.27 -4.82
N MET A 172 6.00 -0.17 -4.85
CA MET A 172 5.93 0.74 -5.99
C MET A 172 7.28 1.42 -6.25
N GLY A 173 7.95 1.91 -5.21
CA GLY A 173 9.27 2.53 -5.33
C GLY A 173 10.31 1.56 -5.88
N SER A 174 10.34 0.34 -5.38
CA SER A 174 11.24 -0.70 -5.87
C SER A 174 10.91 -1.13 -7.31
N TYR A 175 9.63 -1.17 -7.67
CA TYR A 175 9.19 -1.41 -9.04
C TYR A 175 9.69 -0.30 -9.99
N VAL A 176 9.54 0.96 -9.61
CA VAL A 176 9.98 2.12 -10.40
C VAL A 176 11.49 2.08 -10.64
N LEU A 177 12.28 1.68 -9.63
CA LEU A 177 13.72 1.53 -9.79
C LEU A 177 14.11 0.48 -10.82
N GLN A 178 13.27 -0.54 -11.02
CA GLN A 178 13.49 -1.61 -12.01
C GLN A 178 12.90 -1.26 -13.39
N HIS A 179 11.84 -0.45 -13.43
CA HIS A 179 11.06 -0.14 -14.63
C HIS A 179 10.79 1.37 -14.78
N PRO A 180 11.81 2.23 -14.75
CA PRO A 180 11.62 3.68 -14.73
C PRO A 180 10.89 4.20 -15.99
N ASP A 181 11.04 3.55 -17.14
CA ASP A 181 10.39 3.93 -18.40
C ASP A 181 8.89 3.67 -18.43
N ASN A 182 8.37 2.95 -17.43
CA ASN A 182 6.94 2.72 -17.27
C ASN A 182 6.25 3.83 -16.47
N VAL A 183 7.00 4.68 -15.78
CA VAL A 183 6.44 5.62 -14.78
C VAL A 183 6.85 7.06 -15.08
N GLU A 184 5.86 7.93 -15.19
CA GLU A 184 6.03 9.37 -15.42
C GLU A 184 6.38 10.12 -14.13
N SER A 185 5.70 9.78 -13.02
CA SER A 185 5.93 10.37 -11.71
C SER A 185 5.41 9.48 -10.59
N LEU A 186 6.00 9.62 -9.42
CA LEU A 186 5.73 8.78 -8.25
C LEU A 186 5.30 9.63 -7.06
N LEU A 187 4.21 9.23 -6.40
CA LEU A 187 3.80 9.72 -5.09
C LEU A 187 3.87 8.58 -4.08
N LEU A 188 4.56 8.82 -2.98
CA LEU A 188 4.76 7.89 -1.88
C LEU A 188 4.06 8.46 -0.64
N LEU A 189 2.97 7.81 -0.23
CA LEU A 189 2.22 8.18 0.96
C LEU A 189 2.64 7.30 2.13
N ALA A 190 3.09 7.93 3.23
CA ALA A 190 3.52 7.24 4.44
C ALA A 190 4.46 6.04 4.15
N PRO A 191 5.52 6.22 3.35
CA PRO A 191 6.31 5.11 2.85
C PRO A 191 7.11 4.42 3.96
N VAL A 192 7.01 3.09 4.04
CA VAL A 192 7.91 2.31 4.89
C VAL A 192 9.25 2.11 4.19
N PHE A 193 10.31 2.63 4.79
CA PHE A 193 11.67 2.56 4.26
C PHE A 193 12.66 2.14 5.35
N PRO A 194 13.32 0.97 5.22
CA PRO A 194 14.34 0.53 6.17
C PRO A 194 15.69 1.16 5.80
N PRO A 195 16.24 2.08 6.61
CA PRO A 195 17.52 2.73 6.30
C PRO A 195 18.68 1.75 6.16
N LYS A 196 18.63 0.64 6.89
CA LYS A 196 19.66 -0.42 6.84
C LYS A 196 19.35 -1.53 5.86
N GLY A 197 18.13 -1.58 5.33
CA GLY A 197 17.76 -2.50 4.27
C GLY A 197 18.01 -3.98 4.54
N ARG A 198 17.84 -4.77 3.49
CA ARG A 198 18.13 -6.20 3.48
C ARG A 198 19.19 -6.51 2.42
N TRP A 199 20.02 -7.50 2.69
CA TRP A 199 21.11 -7.85 1.80
C TRP A 199 20.62 -8.75 0.69
N SER A 200 20.95 -8.40 -0.54
CA SER A 200 20.96 -9.37 -1.62
C SER A 200 22.18 -10.29 -1.46
N GLY A 201 21.99 -11.59 -1.65
CA GLY A 201 23.10 -12.53 -1.68
C GLY A 201 24.01 -12.42 -2.91
N ASN A 202 23.60 -11.62 -3.92
CA ASN A 202 24.31 -11.45 -5.18
C ASN A 202 24.48 -9.96 -5.51
N PRO A 203 25.72 -9.43 -5.52
CA PRO A 203 26.00 -8.04 -5.87
C PRO A 203 25.54 -7.63 -7.27
N ALA A 204 25.47 -8.56 -8.22
CA ALA A 204 25.01 -8.30 -9.58
C ALA A 204 23.47 -8.27 -9.70
N ALA A 205 22.76 -8.60 -8.62
CA ALA A 205 21.30 -8.62 -8.58
C ALA A 205 20.77 -7.86 -7.35
N PRO A 206 20.82 -6.52 -7.34
CA PRO A 206 20.48 -5.70 -6.16
C PRO A 206 19.00 -5.85 -5.74
N PHE A 207 18.11 -6.28 -6.63
CA PHE A 207 16.75 -6.66 -6.34
C PHE A 207 16.56 -8.16 -6.09
N GLY A 208 17.63 -8.92 -6.05
CA GLY A 208 17.60 -10.34 -5.73
C GLY A 208 17.15 -10.60 -4.29
N ARG A 209 16.70 -11.82 -4.05
CA ARG A 209 16.24 -12.26 -2.73
C ARG A 209 17.34 -12.14 -1.69
N PRO A 210 17.13 -11.51 -0.54
CA PRO A 210 18.09 -11.46 0.54
C PRO A 210 18.44 -12.85 1.07
N ALA A 211 19.68 -13.02 1.55
CA ALA A 211 20.16 -14.29 2.06
C ALA A 211 19.31 -14.81 3.25
N GLU A 212 18.87 -13.92 4.12
CA GLU A 212 18.01 -14.27 5.28
C GLU A 212 16.62 -14.74 4.90
N ALA A 213 16.16 -14.48 3.66
CA ALA A 213 14.87 -14.98 3.18
C ALA A 213 14.88 -16.47 2.85
N GLN A 214 16.06 -17.11 2.85
CA GLN A 214 16.18 -18.53 2.51
C GLN A 214 15.71 -19.44 3.64
N THR A 215 15.72 -18.96 4.87
CA THR A 215 15.27 -19.71 6.04
C THR A 215 14.02 -19.02 6.60
N LEU A 216 12.85 -19.61 6.38
CA LEU A 216 11.63 -19.12 6.99
C LEU A 216 11.57 -19.64 8.43
N PRO A 217 11.45 -18.78 9.44
CA PRO A 217 11.23 -19.22 10.79
C PRO A 217 9.83 -19.82 10.90
N VAL A 218 9.75 -21.11 10.95
CA VAL A 218 8.48 -21.86 11.07
C VAL A 218 7.82 -21.63 12.44
N SER A 219 8.60 -21.26 13.44
CA SER A 219 8.16 -21.17 14.85
C SER A 219 7.94 -19.77 15.39
N THR A 220 8.43 -18.74 14.72
CA THR A 220 8.36 -17.37 15.21
C THR A 220 7.55 -16.53 14.24
N PRO A 221 6.51 -15.80 14.69
CA PRO A 221 5.82 -14.84 13.82
C PRO A 221 6.77 -13.70 13.51
N ALA A 222 7.62 -13.90 12.52
CA ALA A 222 8.41 -12.80 12.01
C ALA A 222 7.45 -11.76 11.42
N LEU A 223 7.74 -10.49 11.62
CA LEU A 223 6.90 -9.38 11.19
C LEU A 223 6.66 -9.35 9.67
N THR A 224 7.49 -10.04 8.91
CA THR A 224 7.54 -9.93 7.45
C THR A 224 7.46 -11.26 6.72
N TRP A 225 7.52 -12.37 7.40
CA TRP A 225 7.33 -13.71 6.81
C TRP A 225 6.89 -14.73 7.86
N GLY A 226 6.59 -15.95 7.47
CA GLY A 226 6.09 -17.03 8.31
C GLY A 226 4.74 -17.51 7.80
N PHE A 227 3.74 -17.49 8.65
CA PHE A 227 2.40 -17.97 8.29
C PHE A 227 1.80 -17.19 7.12
N PRO A 228 1.06 -17.82 6.20
CA PRO A 228 0.58 -17.17 4.99
C PRO A 228 -0.40 -16.03 5.25
N MET A 229 -1.16 -16.09 6.34
CA MET A 229 -2.21 -15.14 6.65
C MET A 229 -1.96 -14.43 7.99
N LEU A 230 -2.16 -13.14 8.00
CA LEU A 230 -2.36 -12.33 9.18
C LEU A 230 -3.84 -11.95 9.30
N VAL A 231 -4.31 -11.80 10.54
CA VAL A 231 -5.70 -11.43 10.83
C VAL A 231 -5.74 -10.29 11.85
N GLY A 232 -6.78 -9.46 11.77
CA GLY A 232 -6.99 -8.35 12.70
C GLY A 232 -8.47 -8.14 12.99
N THR A 233 -8.77 -7.73 14.22
CA THR A 233 -10.12 -7.37 14.67
C THR A 233 -10.40 -5.89 14.40
N LYS A 234 -11.68 -5.48 14.45
CA LYS A 234 -12.08 -4.08 14.41
C LYS A 234 -11.42 -3.27 15.54
N THR A 235 -11.37 -3.82 16.74
CA THR A 235 -10.68 -3.19 17.88
C THR A 235 -9.19 -3.02 17.59
N GLY A 236 -8.51 -4.05 17.08
CA GLY A 236 -7.10 -3.96 16.69
C GLY A 236 -6.85 -2.93 15.58
N PHE A 237 -7.75 -2.87 14.60
CA PHE A 237 -7.73 -1.87 13.55
C PHE A 237 -7.87 -0.45 14.12
N SER A 238 -8.88 -0.21 14.97
CA SER A 238 -9.12 1.07 15.62
C SER A 238 -7.96 1.53 16.49
N THR A 239 -7.44 0.65 17.36
CA THR A 239 -6.33 0.96 18.26
C THR A 239 -4.98 1.10 17.55
N GLY A 240 -4.86 0.54 16.34
CA GLY A 240 -3.68 0.67 15.50
C GLY A 240 -3.59 2.03 14.78
N LEU A 241 -4.65 2.83 14.80
CA LEU A 241 -4.63 4.17 14.21
C LEU A 241 -3.84 5.12 15.12
N ASP A 242 -2.70 5.59 14.65
CA ASP A 242 -1.89 6.63 15.29
C ASP A 242 -2.30 8.04 14.81
N GLY A 243 -1.60 9.08 15.26
CA GLY A 243 -1.91 10.46 14.94
C GLY A 243 -2.89 11.12 15.92
N ASN A 244 -3.18 12.41 15.69
CA ASN A 244 -4.07 13.19 16.54
C ASN A 244 -5.54 12.76 16.31
N PRO A 245 -6.25 12.24 17.32
CA PRO A 245 -7.65 11.84 17.17
C PRO A 245 -8.57 12.97 16.69
N ALA A 246 -8.24 14.24 16.96
CA ALA A 246 -9.02 15.39 16.50
C ALA A 246 -9.02 15.55 14.96
N LEU A 247 -8.09 14.89 14.26
CA LEU A 247 -8.05 14.87 12.80
C LEU A 247 -8.98 13.81 12.19
N ARG A 248 -9.69 13.00 13.00
CA ARG A 248 -10.59 11.94 12.52
C ARG A 248 -12.04 12.35 12.66
N GLU A 249 -12.85 11.90 11.72
CA GLU A 249 -14.30 11.96 11.91
C GLU A 249 -14.73 10.84 12.89
N PRO A 250 -15.78 11.06 13.69
CA PRO A 250 -16.19 10.11 14.72
C PRO A 250 -16.49 8.69 14.21
N ASP A 251 -17.05 8.59 13.00
CA ASP A 251 -17.50 7.35 12.35
C ASP A 251 -16.47 6.73 11.38
N ILE A 252 -15.30 7.35 11.21
CA ILE A 252 -14.35 6.94 10.18
C ILE A 252 -13.84 5.51 10.35
N VAL A 253 -13.74 5.03 11.59
CA VAL A 253 -13.29 3.66 11.88
C VAL A 253 -14.32 2.66 11.40
N ASP A 254 -15.60 2.94 11.66
CA ASP A 254 -16.72 2.08 11.25
C ASP A 254 -16.80 2.02 9.72
N LEU A 255 -16.75 3.17 9.07
CA LEU A 255 -16.78 3.28 7.60
C LEU A 255 -15.64 2.53 6.94
N ALA A 256 -14.41 2.72 7.43
CA ALA A 256 -13.24 2.04 6.89
C ALA A 256 -13.27 0.53 7.14
N TRP A 257 -13.77 0.11 8.31
CA TRP A 257 -13.95 -1.30 8.63
C TRP A 257 -15.00 -1.95 7.73
N GLU A 258 -16.15 -1.33 7.57
CA GLU A 258 -17.22 -1.80 6.68
C GLU A 258 -16.70 -1.95 5.24
N ALA A 259 -15.99 -0.95 4.73
CA ALA A 259 -15.36 -1.03 3.41
C ALA A 259 -14.35 -2.17 3.29
N CYS A 260 -13.60 -2.48 4.35
CA CYS A 260 -12.71 -3.65 4.38
C CYS A 260 -13.52 -4.96 4.32
N MET A 261 -14.61 -5.06 5.08
CA MET A 261 -15.46 -6.25 5.15
C MET A 261 -16.23 -6.49 3.84
N GLU A 262 -16.70 -5.45 3.19
CA GLU A 262 -17.32 -5.54 1.85
C GLU A 262 -16.37 -6.12 0.79
N ASN A 263 -15.07 -5.91 0.97
CA ASN A 263 -14.03 -6.41 0.07
C ASN A 263 -13.43 -7.75 0.52
N ASP A 264 -13.96 -8.37 1.58
CA ASP A 264 -13.58 -9.71 2.04
C ASP A 264 -14.81 -10.51 2.48
N PRO A 265 -15.55 -11.12 1.52
CA PRO A 265 -16.81 -11.80 1.82
C PRO A 265 -16.65 -13.06 2.71
N LEU A 266 -15.44 -13.57 2.87
CA LEU A 266 -15.14 -14.65 3.81
C LEU A 266 -14.77 -14.10 5.19
N GLY A 267 -13.88 -13.12 5.24
CA GLY A 267 -13.47 -12.44 6.47
C GLY A 267 -14.64 -11.75 7.19
N SER A 268 -15.59 -11.21 6.44
CA SER A 268 -16.81 -10.60 7.00
C SER A 268 -17.70 -11.57 7.79
N LYS A 269 -17.51 -12.90 7.58
CA LYS A 269 -18.26 -13.96 8.27
C LYS A 269 -17.48 -14.60 9.41
N TRP A 270 -16.28 -14.11 9.70
CA TRP A 270 -15.42 -14.64 10.77
C TRP A 270 -15.51 -13.75 12.02
N GLY A 271 -15.06 -14.28 13.14
CA GLY A 271 -15.03 -13.56 14.41
C GLY A 271 -16.28 -13.80 15.26
N PRO A 272 -16.45 -13.02 16.35
CA PRO A 272 -17.59 -13.14 17.24
C PRO A 272 -18.92 -12.86 16.53
N GLU A 273 -19.97 -13.59 16.89
CA GLU A 273 -21.33 -13.29 16.49
C GLU A 273 -21.85 -12.10 17.31
N VAL A 274 -22.22 -11.02 16.63
CA VAL A 274 -22.71 -9.78 17.25
C VAL A 274 -24.22 -9.67 17.27
N ALA A 275 -24.89 -10.38 16.35
CA ALA A 275 -26.32 -10.63 16.33
C ALA A 275 -26.57 -11.97 15.62
N PRO A 276 -27.78 -12.59 15.74
CA PRO A 276 -28.04 -13.87 15.12
C PRO A 276 -27.71 -13.90 13.63
N GLY A 277 -26.69 -14.68 13.25
CA GLY A 277 -26.18 -14.78 11.87
C GLY A 277 -25.29 -13.64 11.41
N GLU A 278 -25.03 -12.64 12.25
CA GLU A 278 -24.16 -11.51 11.95
C GLU A 278 -22.86 -11.61 12.76
N TYR A 279 -21.74 -11.41 12.08
CA TYR A 279 -20.41 -11.54 12.67
C TYR A 279 -19.69 -10.19 12.65
N GLU A 280 -18.79 -9.96 13.61
CA GLU A 280 -17.98 -8.72 13.68
C GLU A 280 -17.09 -8.55 12.44
N GLY A 281 -16.71 -9.67 11.82
CA GLY A 281 -15.74 -9.71 10.73
C GLY A 281 -14.30 -9.74 11.21
N ILE A 282 -13.44 -10.35 10.41
CA ILE A 282 -11.98 -10.42 10.64
C ILE A 282 -11.27 -9.95 9.38
N LEU A 283 -10.49 -8.89 9.50
CA LEU A 283 -9.63 -8.42 8.43
C LEU A 283 -8.52 -9.43 8.21
N ARG A 284 -8.45 -9.97 6.98
CA ARG A 284 -7.45 -10.94 6.57
C ARG A 284 -6.52 -10.31 5.54
N TYR A 285 -5.24 -10.52 5.69
CA TYR A 285 -4.27 -10.03 4.73
C TYR A 285 -3.06 -10.94 4.60
N ARG A 286 -2.44 -10.90 3.42
CA ARG A 286 -1.28 -11.69 3.06
C ARG A 286 -0.08 -11.37 3.95
N ASN A 287 0.56 -12.40 4.48
CA ASN A 287 1.87 -12.26 5.06
C ASN A 287 2.92 -12.25 3.94
N THR A 288 3.75 -11.25 3.92
CA THR A 288 4.71 -10.99 2.85
C THR A 288 6.10 -10.76 3.43
N TYR A 289 7.09 -11.36 2.80
CA TYR A 289 8.49 -11.01 2.96
C TYR A 289 8.89 -9.99 1.89
N TRP A 290 9.42 -8.85 2.27
CA TRP A 290 9.68 -7.76 1.36
C TRP A 290 11.11 -7.20 1.49
N TRP A 291 11.63 -6.70 0.36
CA TRP A 291 12.92 -6.05 0.19
C TRP A 291 12.86 -5.10 -1.02
N GLY A 292 13.98 -4.58 -1.45
CA GLY A 292 14.06 -3.94 -2.78
C GLY A 292 14.56 -2.53 -2.77
N TRP A 293 14.08 -1.63 -1.94
CA TRP A 293 14.57 -0.28 -2.08
C TRP A 293 15.95 -0.01 -1.48
N ASN A 294 16.35 -0.76 -0.50
CA ASN A 294 17.59 -0.56 0.20
C ASN A 294 18.30 -1.88 0.44
N ASN A 295 18.37 -2.70 -0.58
CA ASN A 295 19.21 -3.88 -0.56
C ASN A 295 20.65 -3.45 -0.63
N GLN A 296 21.35 -3.55 0.47
CA GLN A 296 22.79 -3.36 0.46
C GLN A 296 23.45 -4.63 -0.05
N THR A 297 23.99 -4.56 -1.25
CA THR A 297 25.02 -5.50 -1.68
C THR A 297 26.35 -4.93 -1.25
N VAL A 298 27.19 -5.70 -0.57
CA VAL A 298 28.52 -5.25 -0.18
C VAL A 298 29.40 -5.17 -1.42
N PRO A 299 30.06 -4.09 -1.62
CA PRO A 299 30.18 -2.85 -0.87
C PRO A 299 29.22 -1.72 -1.28
N HIS A 300 28.26 -1.89 -1.77
CA HIS A 300 27.35 -1.20 -2.23
C HIS A 300 26.45 -0.61 -2.81
N GLU A 301 25.89 -0.64 -3.78
CA GLU A 301 24.97 0.33 -4.37
C GLU A 301 23.56 0.04 -3.90
N ASN A 302 23.11 0.86 -3.01
CA ASN A 302 21.74 0.92 -2.57
C ASN A 302 20.87 1.33 -3.78
N PRO A 303 19.93 0.50 -4.26
CA PRO A 303 19.11 0.81 -5.43
C PRO A 303 18.41 2.17 -5.35
N VAL A 304 17.95 2.59 -4.17
CA VAL A 304 17.35 3.90 -3.97
C VAL A 304 18.37 5.05 -4.12
N GLY A 305 19.64 4.80 -3.94
CA GLY A 305 20.70 5.78 -4.14
C GLY A 305 21.11 6.00 -5.61
N THR A 306 20.55 5.22 -6.52
CA THR A 306 20.66 5.52 -7.96
C THR A 306 19.88 6.81 -8.25
N ARG A 307 20.23 7.52 -9.31
CA ARG A 307 19.54 8.77 -9.63
C ARG A 307 18.21 8.57 -10.37
N ILE A 308 17.70 7.36 -10.50
CA ILE A 308 16.41 7.07 -11.13
C ILE A 308 15.31 7.85 -10.42
N LEU A 309 15.19 7.68 -9.10
CA LEU A 309 14.25 8.48 -8.31
C LEU A 309 14.77 9.91 -8.14
N GLY A 310 13.91 10.86 -8.46
CA GLY A 310 14.19 12.27 -8.38
C GLY A 310 15.01 12.84 -9.57
N GLU A 311 15.36 12.02 -10.56
CA GLU A 311 16.01 12.50 -11.79
C GLU A 311 15.24 12.03 -13.03
N GLN A 312 15.13 10.74 -13.26
CA GLN A 312 14.31 10.18 -14.32
C GLN A 312 12.82 10.22 -13.95
N VAL A 313 12.48 9.74 -12.77
CA VAL A 313 11.12 9.75 -12.22
C VAL A 313 11.05 10.71 -11.04
N PRO A 314 10.34 11.85 -11.16
CA PRO A 314 10.11 12.78 -10.06
C PRO A 314 9.35 12.12 -8.92
N VAL A 315 9.68 12.47 -7.66
CA VAL A 315 9.11 11.85 -6.47
C VAL A 315 8.50 12.88 -5.52
N LEU A 316 7.24 12.69 -5.16
CA LEU A 316 6.58 13.35 -4.04
C LEU A 316 6.44 12.37 -2.88
N ILE A 317 6.86 12.77 -1.69
CA ILE A 317 6.72 12.03 -0.44
C ILE A 317 5.81 12.81 0.50
N ILE A 318 4.78 12.17 1.05
CA ILE A 318 3.89 12.77 2.04
C ILE A 318 3.76 11.82 3.22
N TYR A 319 3.89 12.31 4.45
CA TYR A 319 3.74 11.50 5.65
C TYR A 319 3.22 12.33 6.83
N GLY A 320 2.74 11.65 7.86
CA GLY A 320 2.25 12.29 9.07
C GLY A 320 3.36 12.50 10.11
N GLU A 321 3.32 13.61 10.83
CA GLU A 321 4.23 13.92 11.92
C GLU A 321 4.22 12.83 13.01
N GLN A 322 3.04 12.28 13.30
CA GLN A 322 2.84 11.26 14.33
C GLN A 322 2.79 9.83 13.76
N ASP A 323 3.18 9.65 12.51
CA ASP A 323 3.25 8.34 11.85
C ASP A 323 4.36 7.48 12.45
N ARG A 324 3.98 6.55 13.34
CA ARG A 324 4.89 5.60 13.99
C ARG A 324 5.14 4.34 13.16
N ALA A 325 4.29 4.05 12.20
CA ALA A 325 4.46 2.90 11.33
C ALA A 325 5.55 3.14 10.28
N ALA A 326 5.57 4.32 9.66
CA ALA A 326 6.61 4.70 8.69
C ALA A 326 7.85 5.34 9.34
N ASN A 327 7.75 5.79 10.61
CA ASN A 327 8.86 6.31 11.42
C ASN A 327 8.95 5.55 12.74
N SER A 328 9.51 4.34 12.67
CA SER A 328 9.61 3.44 13.82
C SER A 328 10.46 4.03 14.95
N PRO A 329 10.10 3.82 16.22
CA PRO A 329 10.94 4.18 17.35
C PRO A 329 12.36 3.58 17.24
N ALA A 330 13.34 4.28 17.84
CA ALA A 330 14.74 3.84 17.83
C ALA A 330 14.97 2.46 18.48
N THR A 331 14.00 2.01 19.29
CA THR A 331 14.02 0.68 19.94
C THR A 331 13.69 -0.48 19.01
N PHE A 332 13.15 -0.20 17.81
CA PHE A 332 12.89 -1.26 16.83
C PHE A 332 14.20 -1.78 16.24
N PRO A 333 14.36 -3.10 16.14
CA PRO A 333 15.55 -3.69 15.55
C PRO A 333 15.62 -3.46 14.03
N ASP A 334 16.83 -3.36 13.51
CA ASP A 334 17.07 -3.48 12.08
C ASP A 334 16.72 -4.92 11.60
N PRO A 335 16.22 -5.13 10.39
CA PRO A 335 15.95 -4.15 9.32
C PRO A 335 14.50 -3.64 9.30
N ILE A 336 13.72 -3.82 10.35
CA ILE A 336 12.31 -3.40 10.43
C ILE A 336 12.12 -1.99 11.01
N ARG A 337 13.20 -1.31 11.28
CA ARG A 337 13.18 0.09 11.66
C ARG A 337 13.02 0.95 10.40
N PHE A 338 11.99 1.77 10.37
CA PHE A 338 11.65 2.60 9.22
C PHE A 338 11.89 4.08 9.49
N SER A 339 12.17 4.85 8.41
CA SER A 339 12.31 6.30 8.49
C SER A 339 12.03 6.95 7.14
N VAL A 340 11.02 7.82 7.08
CA VAL A 340 10.69 8.60 5.89
C VAL A 340 11.75 9.66 5.58
N PRO A 341 12.29 10.43 6.57
CA PRO A 341 13.40 11.33 6.31
C PRO A 341 14.64 10.63 5.76
N ALA A 342 14.92 9.39 6.20
CA ALA A 342 16.02 8.61 5.65
C ALA A 342 15.81 8.21 4.18
N LEU A 343 14.56 7.92 3.78
CA LEU A 343 14.23 7.71 2.37
C LEU A 343 14.51 8.99 1.56
N TYR A 344 14.02 10.13 2.02
CA TYR A 344 14.26 11.40 1.34
C TYR A 344 15.76 11.68 1.16
N THR A 345 16.56 11.43 2.19
CA THR A 345 18.02 11.59 2.14
C THR A 345 18.68 10.59 1.19
N ALA A 346 18.18 9.35 1.13
CA ALA A 346 18.71 8.29 0.28
C ALA A 346 18.47 8.55 -1.20
N VAL A 347 17.35 9.13 -1.59
CA VAL A 347 17.07 9.54 -2.98
C VAL A 347 18.04 10.64 -3.40
N LYS A 348 18.86 10.39 -4.44
CA LYS A 348 19.93 11.30 -4.88
C LYS A 348 19.50 12.27 -5.98
N GLY A 349 18.42 12.03 -6.69
CA GLY A 349 17.91 12.95 -7.68
C GLY A 349 17.37 14.25 -7.06
N THR A 350 17.32 15.32 -7.83
CA THR A 350 16.96 16.67 -7.35
C THR A 350 15.47 16.99 -7.45
N ARG A 351 14.72 16.27 -8.30
CA ARG A 351 13.25 16.43 -8.43
C ARG A 351 12.54 15.59 -7.39
N LYS A 352 12.79 15.87 -6.12
CA LYS A 352 12.18 15.22 -4.96
C LYS A 352 11.63 16.27 -4.01
N LEU A 353 10.42 16.05 -3.58
CA LEU A 353 9.69 16.93 -2.69
C LEU A 353 9.10 16.11 -1.54
N MET A 354 9.21 16.59 -0.31
CA MET A 354 8.68 15.88 0.86
C MET A 354 7.88 16.82 1.75
N PHE A 355 6.71 16.35 2.21
CA PHE A 355 5.89 17.03 3.20
C PHE A 355 5.62 16.15 4.42
N CYS A 356 5.88 16.72 5.60
CA CYS A 356 5.44 16.22 6.89
C CYS A 356 4.19 17.00 7.31
N LEU A 357 3.06 16.32 7.51
CA LEU A 357 1.79 16.96 7.86
C LEU A 357 1.58 16.96 9.37
N ALA A 358 1.35 18.13 9.95
CA ALA A 358 1.18 18.33 11.38
C ALA A 358 0.07 17.46 11.98
N GLY A 359 0.38 16.77 13.06
CA GLY A 359 -0.54 15.95 13.85
C GLY A 359 -1.06 14.69 13.14
N ALA A 360 -0.81 14.51 11.84
CA ALA A 360 -1.28 13.37 11.08
C ALA A 360 -0.56 12.08 11.49
N GLY A 361 -1.28 10.96 11.42
CA GLY A 361 -0.74 9.63 11.67
C GLY A 361 -0.38 8.88 10.40
N HIS A 362 -0.29 7.54 10.51
CA HIS A 362 -0.06 6.65 9.37
C HIS A 362 -1.24 6.61 8.40
N SER A 363 -2.45 6.77 8.94
CA SER A 363 -3.70 6.58 8.22
C SER A 363 -4.25 7.86 7.60
N LEU A 364 -3.37 8.68 6.98
CA LEU A 364 -3.71 9.96 6.35
C LEU A 364 -4.89 9.87 5.37
N VAL A 365 -5.14 8.70 4.79
CA VAL A 365 -6.26 8.47 3.86
C VAL A 365 -7.63 8.60 4.52
N TRP A 366 -7.70 8.48 5.86
CA TRP A 366 -8.94 8.56 6.66
C TRP A 366 -8.95 9.70 7.67
N GLU A 367 -7.97 10.57 7.61
CA GLU A 367 -7.91 11.78 8.45
C GLU A 367 -8.42 13.01 7.67
N ARG A 368 -8.74 14.07 8.37
CA ARG A 368 -9.10 15.36 7.74
C ARG A 368 -8.02 15.90 6.84
N THR A 369 -6.76 15.51 7.10
CA THR A 369 -5.59 15.76 6.27
C THR A 369 -5.65 15.10 4.88
N ALA A 370 -6.52 14.11 4.67
CA ALA A 370 -6.74 13.48 3.35
C ALA A 370 -7.00 14.52 2.25
N LYS A 371 -7.79 15.55 2.53
CA LYS A 371 -8.02 16.64 1.57
C LYS A 371 -6.75 17.35 1.12
N THR A 372 -5.83 17.57 2.06
CA THR A 372 -4.51 18.15 1.75
C THR A 372 -3.71 17.23 0.85
N VAL A 373 -3.69 15.93 1.16
CA VAL A 373 -3.02 14.91 0.33
C VAL A 373 -3.61 14.88 -1.09
N HIS A 374 -4.95 14.87 -1.20
CA HIS A 374 -5.63 14.89 -2.50
C HIS A 374 -5.25 16.15 -3.30
N HIS A 375 -5.26 17.33 -2.67
CA HIS A 375 -4.90 18.57 -3.31
C HIS A 375 -3.44 18.58 -3.78
N MET A 376 -2.51 18.16 -2.92
CA MET A 376 -1.08 18.07 -3.26
C MET A 376 -0.84 17.09 -4.42
N SER A 377 -1.55 15.96 -4.47
CA SER A 377 -1.43 14.98 -5.56
C SER A 377 -1.88 15.56 -6.91
N LYS A 378 -2.99 16.32 -6.92
CA LYS A 378 -3.49 16.99 -8.13
C LYS A 378 -2.47 18.01 -8.65
N GLN A 379 -1.90 18.81 -7.78
CA GLN A 379 -0.85 19.79 -8.14
C GLN A 379 0.39 19.09 -8.70
N TRP A 380 0.85 18.03 -8.01
CA TRP A 380 2.01 17.24 -8.40
C TRP A 380 1.87 16.62 -9.79
N PHE A 381 0.76 15.93 -10.01
CA PHE A 381 0.52 15.27 -11.29
C PHE A 381 0.25 16.23 -12.45
N LYS A 382 -0.16 17.46 -12.17
CA LYS A 382 -0.41 18.48 -13.18
C LYS A 382 0.87 19.11 -13.70
N ASN A 383 1.82 19.41 -12.84
CA ASN A 383 2.98 20.24 -13.20
C ASN A 383 4.29 19.89 -12.47
N GLY A 384 4.34 18.80 -11.70
CA GLY A 384 5.52 18.40 -10.92
C GLY A 384 5.86 19.36 -9.76
N LYS A 385 4.87 20.10 -9.26
CA LYS A 385 5.02 21.05 -8.15
C LYS A 385 3.88 20.93 -7.16
N VAL A 386 4.14 21.27 -5.91
CA VAL A 386 3.14 21.43 -4.85
C VAL A 386 3.39 22.77 -4.18
N GLU A 387 2.35 23.61 -4.04
CA GLU A 387 2.46 24.96 -3.46
C GLU A 387 3.55 25.80 -4.17
N GLY A 388 3.76 25.58 -5.47
CA GLY A 388 4.82 26.23 -6.26
C GLY A 388 6.22 25.62 -6.13
N LEU A 389 6.43 24.68 -5.21
CA LEU A 389 7.70 24.02 -4.92
C LEU A 389 7.87 22.75 -5.79
N SER A 390 9.07 22.53 -6.32
CA SER A 390 9.42 21.34 -7.11
C SER A 390 10.46 20.44 -6.44
N SER A 391 11.03 20.88 -5.31
CA SER A 391 12.03 20.15 -4.54
C SER A 391 12.07 20.70 -3.11
N GLY A 392 12.71 19.96 -2.21
CA GLY A 392 12.86 20.34 -0.82
C GLY A 392 12.07 19.46 0.14
N SER A 393 12.21 19.74 1.41
CA SER A 393 11.58 19.04 2.53
C SER A 393 10.92 20.06 3.44
N TYR A 394 9.62 19.88 3.74
CA TYR A 394 8.83 20.86 4.45
C TYR A 394 7.93 20.21 5.49
N PHE A 395 7.83 20.87 6.64
CA PHE A 395 6.75 20.65 7.59
C PHE A 395 5.59 21.57 7.20
N ARG A 396 4.38 21.01 7.10
CA ARG A 396 3.18 21.79 6.88
C ARG A 396 2.38 21.83 8.16
N ASP A 397 2.28 23.01 8.75
CA ASP A 397 1.58 23.23 10.00
C ASP A 397 0.04 23.12 9.84
N PRO A 398 -0.75 23.18 10.94
CA PRO A 398 -2.20 23.13 10.87
C PRO A 398 -2.85 24.28 10.09
N ASP A 399 -2.20 25.44 10.04
CA ASP A 399 -2.69 26.63 9.33
C ASP A 399 -2.29 26.62 7.84
N GLY A 400 -1.45 25.66 7.45
CA GLY A 400 -0.98 25.48 6.07
C GLY A 400 0.33 26.17 5.76
N GLU A 401 1.00 26.76 6.74
CA GLU A 401 2.33 27.34 6.57
C GLU A 401 3.39 26.27 6.32
N LEU A 402 4.32 26.55 5.42
CA LEU A 402 5.40 25.63 5.04
C LEU A 402 6.70 26.05 5.70
N ILE A 403 7.19 25.20 6.60
CA ILE A 403 8.45 25.39 7.33
C ILE A 403 9.49 24.45 6.73
N PRO A 404 10.60 24.95 6.17
CA PRO A 404 11.66 24.07 5.64
C PRO A 404 12.20 23.13 6.70
N LEU A 405 12.35 21.85 6.35
CA LEU A 405 13.02 20.85 7.16
C LEU A 405 14.48 20.69 6.69
N PRO A 406 15.41 20.42 7.60
CA PRO A 406 16.84 20.26 7.29
C PRO A 406 17.14 19.07 6.36
#